data_1d336c78e4522547b3d042e3feda6dab
#
_entry.id   1d336c78e4522547b3d042e3feda6dab
#
_cell.length_a   1.000
_cell.length_b   1.000
_cell.length_c   1.000
_cell.angle_alpha   90.00
_cell.angle_beta   90.00
_cell.angle_gamma   90.00
#
_symmetry.space_group_name_H-M   'P 1'
#
loop_
_entity.id
_entity.type
_entity.pdbx_description
1 polymer ?
#
loop_
_entity_poly.entity_id
_entity_poly.type
_entity_poly.pdbx_seq_one_letter_code
_entity_poly.pdbx_strand_id
1 'polypeptide(L)'
;MTACSGKKPEETTAPENTAPEGTLVGSMEELLEKVIEVRPVEFAGGVIPIDLTDTSEEGLWAVKSFTGLEDASLLTEAAAYEPMMGSIPFSMVMVRTKGGEDPKAVAEAMKAGVDPRKWICVEADDVKVAGIGDVVMLIMVSTTGDMTAQSFVDAFQSVAGRDCDFVI
;
A
#
# COMPACT_ATOMS: atom_id res chain seq x y z
N MET A 1 -18.58 -63.46 14.05
CA MET A 1 -19.13 -62.17 14.45
C MET A 1 -17.96 -61.22 14.71
N THR A 2 -17.61 -60.41 13.74
CA THR A 2 -16.47 -59.49 13.85
C THR A 2 -16.91 -58.12 13.35
N ALA A 3 -17.00 -57.18 14.28
CA ALA A 3 -17.37 -55.80 13.99
C ALA A 3 -16.12 -55.04 13.54
N CYS A 4 -16.11 -54.54 12.31
CA CYS A 4 -15.13 -53.58 11.82
C CYS A 4 -15.57 -52.18 12.16
N SER A 5 -14.82 -51.52 13.06
CA SER A 5 -14.96 -50.11 13.40
C SER A 5 -14.21 -49.27 12.37
N GLY A 6 -14.94 -48.56 11.52
CA GLY A 6 -14.37 -47.64 10.56
C GLY A 6 -13.95 -46.34 11.25
N LYS A 7 -12.67 -46.01 11.22
CA LYS A 7 -12.10 -44.78 11.70
C LYS A 7 -12.28 -43.72 10.63
N LYS A 8 -13.09 -42.67 10.92
CA LYS A 8 -13.32 -41.49 10.10
C LYS A 8 -12.02 -40.66 10.04
N PRO A 9 -11.57 -40.18 8.88
CA PRO A 9 -10.42 -39.24 8.84
C PRO A 9 -10.78 -37.94 9.50
N GLU A 10 -9.94 -37.47 10.39
CA GLU A 10 -9.98 -36.12 10.95
C GLU A 10 -9.69 -35.11 9.85
N GLU A 11 -10.66 -34.29 9.58
CA GLU A 11 -10.56 -33.12 8.72
C GLU A 11 -9.72 -32.07 9.46
N THR A 12 -8.48 -31.88 9.00
CA THR A 12 -7.59 -30.82 9.50
C THR A 12 -8.11 -29.51 8.96
N THR A 13 -8.88 -28.80 9.76
CA THR A 13 -9.21 -27.40 9.53
C THR A 13 -7.95 -26.57 9.65
N ALA A 14 -7.49 -26.02 8.52
CA ALA A 14 -6.50 -24.96 8.51
C ALA A 14 -7.01 -23.77 9.35
N PRO A 15 -6.15 -23.04 10.08
CA PRO A 15 -6.60 -21.86 10.83
C PRO A 15 -7.19 -20.84 9.87
N GLU A 16 -8.47 -20.56 10.01
CA GLU A 16 -9.11 -19.40 9.39
C GLU A 16 -8.41 -18.15 9.93
N ASN A 17 -7.62 -17.53 9.06
CA ASN A 17 -7.04 -16.24 9.32
C ASN A 17 -8.19 -15.22 9.24
N THR A 18 -8.90 -15.03 10.34
CA THR A 18 -9.97 -14.05 10.46
C THR A 18 -9.31 -12.67 10.55
N ALA A 19 -9.09 -12.06 9.38
CA ALA A 19 -8.70 -10.65 9.31
C ALA A 19 -9.80 -9.80 10.00
N PRO A 20 -9.45 -8.74 10.74
CA PRO A 20 -10.41 -7.84 11.35
C PRO A 20 -11.42 -7.32 10.30
N GLU A 21 -12.70 -7.17 10.68
CA GLU A 21 -13.72 -6.61 9.80
C GLU A 21 -13.25 -5.25 9.24
N GLY A 22 -13.21 -5.15 7.92
CA GLY A 22 -12.74 -3.94 7.23
C GLY A 22 -11.30 -3.97 6.72
N THR A 23 -10.55 -5.04 6.97
CA THR A 23 -9.20 -5.24 6.42
C THR A 23 -9.26 -5.58 4.93
N LEU A 24 -8.51 -4.86 4.11
CA LEU A 24 -8.35 -5.20 2.69
C LEU A 24 -7.53 -6.47 2.53
N VAL A 25 -8.10 -7.45 1.81
CA VAL A 25 -7.45 -8.73 1.53
C VAL A 25 -6.54 -8.59 0.30
N GLY A 26 -5.35 -9.17 0.39
CA GLY A 26 -4.33 -9.16 -0.65
C GLY A 26 -3.05 -8.49 -0.18
N SER A 27 -1.94 -8.75 -0.90
CA SER A 27 -0.67 -8.08 -0.63
C SER A 27 -0.72 -6.61 -1.10
N MET A 28 0.23 -5.80 -0.63
CA MET A 28 0.32 -4.39 -1.07
C MET A 28 0.59 -4.30 -2.57
N GLU A 29 1.34 -5.24 -3.13
CA GLU A 29 1.59 -5.35 -4.57
C GLU A 29 0.30 -5.60 -5.36
N GLU A 30 -0.49 -6.60 -4.96
CA GLU A 30 -1.78 -6.92 -5.60
C GLU A 30 -2.78 -5.77 -5.51
N LEU A 31 -2.81 -5.05 -4.39
CA LEU A 31 -3.72 -3.91 -4.23
C LEU A 31 -3.30 -2.72 -5.10
N LEU A 32 -1.98 -2.46 -5.23
CA LEU A 32 -1.46 -1.45 -6.16
C LEU A 32 -1.86 -1.76 -7.61
N GLU A 33 -1.66 -3.02 -8.06
CA GLU A 33 -2.06 -3.45 -9.40
C GLU A 33 -3.55 -3.25 -9.65
N LYS A 34 -4.41 -3.64 -8.71
CA LYS A 34 -5.86 -3.43 -8.80
C LYS A 34 -6.25 -1.95 -8.90
N VAL A 35 -5.59 -1.07 -8.16
CA VAL A 35 -5.85 0.37 -8.27
C VAL A 35 -5.44 0.90 -9.64
N ILE A 36 -4.31 0.46 -10.20
CA ILE A 36 -3.86 0.83 -11.54
C ILE A 36 -4.80 0.24 -12.63
N GLU A 37 -5.39 -0.95 -12.42
CA GLU A 37 -6.41 -1.48 -13.33
C GLU A 37 -7.67 -0.61 -13.36
N VAL A 38 -8.12 -0.09 -12.20
CA VAL A 38 -9.28 0.80 -12.09
C VAL A 38 -8.97 2.21 -12.62
N ARG A 39 -7.78 2.72 -12.33
CA ARG A 39 -7.29 4.04 -12.78
C ARG A 39 -5.97 3.88 -13.53
N PRO A 40 -6.01 3.53 -14.84
CA PRO A 40 -4.80 3.35 -15.64
C PRO A 40 -3.98 4.63 -15.76
N VAL A 41 -2.67 4.46 -15.89
CA VAL A 41 -1.69 5.53 -16.15
C VAL A 41 -1.18 5.42 -17.59
N GLU A 42 -0.80 6.55 -18.20
CA GLU A 42 -0.34 6.61 -19.60
C GLU A 42 1.20 6.51 -19.74
N PHE A 43 1.87 5.96 -18.74
CA PHE A 43 3.32 5.74 -18.74
C PHE A 43 3.65 4.29 -18.38
N ALA A 44 4.83 3.84 -18.79
CA ALA A 44 5.36 2.56 -18.36
C ALA A 44 5.81 2.67 -16.89
N GLY A 45 5.22 1.86 -16.04
CA GLY A 45 5.54 1.77 -14.62
C GLY A 45 5.48 0.33 -14.14
N GLY A 46 5.78 0.13 -12.88
CA GLY A 46 5.75 -1.18 -12.27
C GLY A 46 5.69 -1.13 -10.76
N VAL A 47 5.30 -2.26 -10.18
CA VAL A 47 5.28 -2.46 -8.73
C VAL A 47 6.68 -2.79 -8.25
N ILE A 48 7.08 -2.14 -7.16
CA ILE A 48 8.37 -2.30 -6.47
C ILE A 48 8.05 -2.76 -5.04
N PRO A 49 8.36 -4.01 -4.68
CA PRO A 49 8.26 -4.44 -3.29
C PRO A 49 9.30 -3.71 -2.44
N ILE A 50 8.91 -3.32 -1.22
CA ILE A 50 9.79 -2.67 -0.26
C ILE A 50 10.14 -3.69 0.82
N ASP A 51 11.42 -4.08 0.91
CA ASP A 51 11.89 -5.02 1.93
C ASP A 51 11.98 -4.32 3.29
N LEU A 52 11.00 -4.58 4.15
CA LEU A 52 10.94 -4.03 5.50
C LEU A 52 11.91 -4.71 6.49
N THR A 53 12.57 -5.80 6.07
CA THR A 53 13.54 -6.53 6.90
C THR A 53 14.98 -6.06 6.70
N ASP A 54 15.22 -5.32 5.61
CA ASP A 54 16.52 -4.73 5.32
C ASP A 54 16.77 -3.50 6.21
N THR A 55 17.66 -3.66 7.19
CA THR A 55 18.09 -2.60 8.11
C THR A 55 19.40 -1.93 7.69
N SER A 56 19.90 -2.22 6.49
CA SER A 56 21.05 -1.52 5.92
C SER A 56 20.72 -0.04 5.62
N GLU A 57 21.73 0.77 5.38
CA GLU A 57 21.51 2.16 4.97
C GLU A 57 20.67 2.26 3.69
N GLU A 58 20.82 1.32 2.75
CA GLU A 58 20.03 1.25 1.52
C GLU A 58 18.57 0.89 1.79
N GLY A 59 18.31 -0.10 2.67
CA GLY A 59 16.97 -0.50 3.08
C GLY A 59 16.24 0.62 3.81
N LEU A 60 16.89 1.26 4.77
CA LEU A 60 16.32 2.42 5.49
C LEU A 60 16.07 3.61 4.56
N TRP A 61 16.98 3.85 3.62
CA TRP A 61 16.77 4.88 2.60
C TRP A 61 15.58 4.56 1.70
N ALA A 62 15.39 3.30 1.29
CA ALA A 62 14.24 2.88 0.50
C ALA A 62 12.93 3.10 1.26
N VAL A 63 12.83 2.64 2.51
CA VAL A 63 11.66 2.87 3.37
C VAL A 63 11.34 4.36 3.45
N LYS A 64 12.33 5.19 3.77
CA LYS A 64 12.15 6.64 3.91
C LYS A 64 11.76 7.31 2.59
N SER A 65 12.43 6.97 1.49
CA SER A 65 12.18 7.56 0.17
C SER A 65 10.77 7.27 -0.36
N PHE A 66 10.27 6.06 -0.14
CA PHE A 66 8.93 5.69 -0.60
C PHE A 66 7.84 6.09 0.38
N THR A 67 8.01 5.80 1.65
CA THR A 67 6.94 5.94 2.66
C THR A 67 6.98 7.25 3.44
N GLY A 68 8.13 7.95 3.46
CA GLY A 68 8.36 9.10 4.34
C GLY A 68 8.66 8.73 5.80
N LEU A 69 8.58 7.46 6.17
CA LEU A 69 8.87 7.00 7.53
C LEU A 69 10.38 6.80 7.74
N GLU A 70 10.86 7.04 8.95
CA GLU A 70 12.29 6.88 9.28
C GLU A 70 12.73 5.40 9.28
N ASP A 71 11.81 4.49 9.59
CA ASP A 71 12.01 3.04 9.58
C ASP A 71 10.70 2.27 9.36
N ALA A 72 10.80 0.95 9.28
CA ALA A 72 9.68 0.05 9.04
C ALA A 72 8.95 -0.42 10.31
N SER A 73 9.26 0.14 11.49
CA SER A 73 8.79 -0.39 12.78
C SER A 73 7.26 -0.45 12.92
N LEU A 74 6.56 0.43 12.22
CA LEU A 74 5.09 0.54 12.23
C LEU A 74 4.38 -0.33 11.18
N LEU A 75 5.15 -1.00 10.29
CA LEU A 75 4.63 -1.66 9.10
C LEU A 75 4.83 -3.19 9.12
N THR A 76 3.95 -3.90 8.43
CA THR A 76 4.08 -5.34 8.15
C THR A 76 4.29 -5.63 6.67
N GLU A 77 3.81 -4.76 5.77
CA GLU A 77 3.99 -4.84 4.33
C GLU A 77 4.12 -3.45 3.74
N ALA A 78 4.88 -3.32 2.66
CA ALA A 78 4.95 -2.11 1.86
C ALA A 78 5.32 -2.42 0.42
N ALA A 79 4.71 -1.69 -0.52
CA ALA A 79 5.08 -1.71 -1.93
C ALA A 79 4.80 -0.34 -2.55
N ALA A 80 5.48 -0.04 -3.65
CA ALA A 80 5.29 1.17 -4.41
C ALA A 80 4.99 0.86 -5.87
N TYR A 81 4.24 1.73 -6.55
CA TYR A 81 4.14 1.76 -7.99
C TYR A 81 4.79 3.04 -8.50
N GLU A 82 5.81 2.90 -9.33
CA GLU A 82 6.60 4.01 -9.85
C GLU A 82 6.76 3.93 -11.37
N PRO A 83 6.89 5.08 -12.05
CA PRO A 83 7.27 5.11 -13.46
C PRO A 83 8.68 4.54 -13.68
N MET A 84 8.88 3.90 -14.83
CA MET A 84 10.22 3.48 -15.26
C MET A 84 11.11 4.67 -15.64
N MET A 85 10.54 5.88 -15.80
CA MET A 85 11.25 7.11 -16.15
C MET A 85 11.20 8.09 -14.98
N GLY A 86 12.35 8.49 -14.47
CA GLY A 86 12.47 9.42 -13.33
C GLY A 86 12.09 10.88 -13.64
N SER A 87 11.60 11.19 -14.84
CA SER A 87 11.09 12.50 -15.22
C SER A 87 9.57 12.63 -15.09
N ILE A 88 8.90 11.60 -14.60
CA ILE A 88 7.45 11.60 -14.34
C ILE A 88 7.25 11.66 -12.84
N PRO A 89 6.68 12.76 -12.30
CA PRO A 89 6.47 12.91 -10.87
C PRO A 89 5.21 12.15 -10.45
N PHE A 90 5.34 10.86 -10.30
CA PHE A 90 4.31 9.95 -9.85
C PHE A 90 4.89 8.95 -8.85
N SER A 91 4.24 8.77 -7.72
CA SER A 91 4.54 7.71 -6.76
C SER A 91 3.26 7.32 -6.04
N MET A 92 2.91 6.04 -6.11
CA MET A 92 1.81 5.48 -5.34
C MET A 92 2.37 4.39 -4.43
N VAL A 93 2.22 4.57 -3.12
CA VAL A 93 2.77 3.66 -2.10
C VAL A 93 1.64 3.11 -1.27
N MET A 94 1.63 1.81 -1.07
CA MET A 94 0.73 1.18 -0.11
C MET A 94 1.51 0.51 1.00
N VAL A 95 1.03 0.70 2.22
CA VAL A 95 1.58 0.06 3.41
C VAL A 95 0.47 -0.58 4.22
N ARG A 96 0.80 -1.70 4.89
CA ARG A 96 -0.04 -2.31 5.91
C ARG A 96 0.56 -2.01 7.26
N THR A 97 -0.23 -1.43 8.16
CA THR A 97 0.21 -1.10 9.52
C THR A 97 0.21 -2.36 10.41
N LYS A 98 1.07 -2.37 11.41
CA LYS A 98 1.05 -3.43 12.44
C LYS A 98 -0.23 -3.35 13.27
N GLY A 99 -0.67 -4.51 13.76
CA GLY A 99 -1.77 -4.57 14.71
C GLY A 99 -1.47 -3.75 15.97
N GLY A 100 -2.42 -2.89 16.36
CA GLY A 100 -2.28 -1.99 17.49
C GLY A 100 -1.78 -0.58 17.15
N GLU A 101 -1.25 -0.37 15.94
CA GLU A 101 -0.91 0.96 15.44
C GLU A 101 -2.17 1.71 14.96
N ASP A 102 -2.15 3.03 15.05
CA ASP A 102 -3.19 3.90 14.47
C ASP A 102 -2.85 4.20 13.00
N PRO A 103 -3.60 3.66 12.02
CA PRO A 103 -3.32 3.90 10.60
C PRO A 103 -3.34 5.38 10.21
N LYS A 104 -4.15 6.19 10.89
CA LYS A 104 -4.21 7.63 10.63
C LYS A 104 -2.95 8.34 11.10
N ALA A 105 -2.42 7.99 12.27
CA ALA A 105 -1.16 8.54 12.75
C ALA A 105 0.02 8.14 11.83
N VAL A 106 0.02 6.90 11.33
CA VAL A 106 1.00 6.45 10.32
C VAL A 106 0.86 7.27 9.03
N ALA A 107 -0.36 7.50 8.54
CA ALA A 107 -0.63 8.30 7.35
C ALA A 107 -0.14 9.75 7.51
N GLU A 108 -0.36 10.37 8.66
CA GLU A 108 0.12 11.72 8.98
C GLU A 108 1.65 11.79 8.98
N ALA A 109 2.31 10.78 9.56
CA ALA A 109 3.77 10.67 9.53
C ALA A 109 4.31 10.48 8.11
N MET A 110 3.67 9.62 7.30
CA MET A 110 4.03 9.42 5.89
C MET A 110 3.92 10.73 5.12
N LYS A 111 2.79 11.43 5.23
CA LYS A 111 2.58 12.70 4.53
C LYS A 111 3.58 13.79 4.93
N ALA A 112 3.94 13.84 6.20
CA ALA A 112 4.92 14.80 6.72
C ALA A 112 6.36 14.49 6.28
N GLY A 113 6.68 13.21 6.06
CA GLY A 113 8.05 12.76 5.79
C GLY A 113 8.40 12.58 4.32
N VAL A 114 7.41 12.47 3.41
CA VAL A 114 7.71 12.33 1.97
C VAL A 114 8.22 13.61 1.37
N ASP A 115 9.08 13.46 0.36
CA ASP A 115 9.61 14.59 -0.42
C ASP A 115 8.92 14.64 -1.80
N PRO A 116 8.05 15.64 -2.05
CA PRO A 116 7.40 15.83 -3.36
C PRO A 116 8.39 16.18 -4.48
N ARG A 117 9.66 16.42 -4.17
CA ARG A 117 10.74 16.76 -5.09
C ARG A 117 11.79 15.66 -5.24
N LYS A 118 11.45 14.43 -4.84
CA LYS A 118 12.41 13.31 -4.92
C LYS A 118 12.90 13.00 -6.34
N TRP A 119 12.24 13.52 -7.37
CA TRP A 119 12.63 13.36 -8.77
C TRP A 119 13.58 14.48 -9.24
N ILE A 120 14.28 14.23 -10.35
CA ILE A 120 15.19 15.20 -10.94
C ILE A 120 14.39 16.17 -11.85
N CYS A 121 14.44 17.46 -11.54
CA CYS A 121 13.83 18.55 -12.33
C CYS A 121 12.29 18.54 -12.42
N VAL A 122 11.59 17.68 -11.71
CA VAL A 122 10.13 17.62 -11.65
C VAL A 122 9.67 17.44 -10.21
N GLU A 123 8.46 17.87 -9.91
CA GLU A 123 7.87 17.75 -8.57
C GLU A 123 6.40 17.36 -8.65
N ALA A 124 5.91 16.69 -7.62
CA ALA A 124 4.49 16.45 -7.41
C ALA A 124 3.87 17.66 -6.73
N ASP A 125 2.73 18.12 -7.23
CA ASP A 125 1.97 19.26 -6.68
C ASP A 125 0.62 18.85 -6.06
N ASP A 126 0.26 17.57 -6.16
CA ASP A 126 -0.92 16.98 -5.51
C ASP A 126 -0.52 15.72 -4.73
N VAL A 127 -0.63 15.81 -3.40
CA VAL A 127 -0.25 14.74 -2.48
C VAL A 127 -1.42 14.43 -1.54
N LYS A 128 -1.87 13.18 -1.54
CA LYS A 128 -2.90 12.70 -0.62
C LYS A 128 -2.47 11.40 0.05
N VAL A 129 -2.97 11.21 1.26
CA VAL A 129 -2.87 9.93 1.97
C VAL A 129 -4.26 9.51 2.41
N ALA A 130 -4.63 8.27 2.09
CA ALA A 130 -5.93 7.71 2.40
C ALA A 130 -5.77 6.37 3.13
N GLY A 131 -6.70 6.05 4.03
CA GLY A 131 -6.66 4.81 4.77
C GLY A 131 -7.98 4.06 4.74
N ILE A 132 -7.89 2.73 4.65
CA ILE A 132 -9.00 1.79 4.76
C ILE A 132 -8.55 0.62 5.63
N GLY A 133 -9.12 0.51 6.84
CA GLY A 133 -8.70 -0.49 7.82
C GLY A 133 -7.24 -0.28 8.20
N ASP A 134 -6.42 -1.31 8.03
CA ASP A 134 -4.98 -1.32 8.32
C ASP A 134 -4.12 -0.95 7.10
N VAL A 135 -4.72 -0.66 5.94
CA VAL A 135 -4.01 -0.28 4.72
C VAL A 135 -4.03 1.23 4.53
N VAL A 136 -2.86 1.80 4.32
CA VAL A 136 -2.67 3.22 4.03
C VAL A 136 -2.05 3.37 2.64
N MET A 137 -2.67 4.20 1.79
CA MET A 137 -2.18 4.56 0.47
C MET A 137 -1.72 6.02 0.45
N LEU A 138 -0.46 6.24 0.08
CA LEU A 138 0.09 7.54 -0.26
C LEU A 138 0.12 7.67 -1.78
N ILE A 139 -0.33 8.80 -2.29
CA ILE A 139 -0.26 9.13 -3.72
C ILE A 139 0.32 10.53 -3.91
N MET A 140 1.34 10.63 -4.75
CA MET A 140 1.95 11.87 -5.20
C MET A 140 1.90 11.93 -6.73
N VAL A 141 1.32 12.99 -7.27
CA VAL A 141 1.20 13.20 -8.72
C VAL A 141 1.46 14.65 -9.08
N SER A 142 1.76 14.91 -10.36
CA SER A 142 1.67 16.25 -10.91
C SER A 142 0.36 16.44 -11.65
N THR A 143 -0.32 17.53 -11.36
CA THR A 143 -1.57 17.89 -12.04
C THR A 143 -1.37 18.37 -13.49
N THR A 144 -0.12 18.52 -13.93
CA THR A 144 0.22 18.95 -15.29
C THR A 144 -0.21 17.95 -16.36
N GLY A 145 -0.50 16.69 -16.00
CA GLY A 145 -0.82 15.59 -16.94
C GLY A 145 -2.22 14.99 -16.77
N ASP A 146 -3.24 15.77 -16.46
CA ASP A 146 -4.63 15.31 -16.22
C ASP A 146 -4.77 14.23 -15.13
N MET A 147 -3.77 14.07 -14.27
CA MET A 147 -3.80 13.19 -13.10
C MET A 147 -4.07 14.01 -11.86
N THR A 148 -4.92 13.50 -10.99
CA THR A 148 -5.16 14.05 -9.66
C THR A 148 -5.00 12.96 -8.62
N ALA A 149 -4.45 13.27 -7.46
CA ALA A 149 -4.35 12.33 -6.35
C ALA A 149 -5.75 11.80 -5.96
N GLN A 150 -6.78 12.63 -6.07
CA GLN A 150 -8.16 12.24 -5.78
C GLN A 150 -8.63 11.08 -6.68
N SER A 151 -8.28 11.06 -7.97
CA SER A 151 -8.70 9.98 -8.88
C SER A 151 -8.16 8.61 -8.47
N PHE A 152 -6.99 8.57 -7.83
CA PHE A 152 -6.41 7.34 -7.28
C PHE A 152 -7.03 6.96 -5.91
N VAL A 153 -7.41 7.94 -5.10
CA VAL A 153 -8.20 7.70 -3.87
C VAL A 153 -9.55 7.07 -4.23
N ASP A 154 -10.23 7.60 -5.26
CA ASP A 154 -11.52 7.06 -5.73
C ASP A 154 -11.36 5.62 -6.27
N ALA A 155 -10.25 5.34 -6.97
CA ALA A 155 -9.92 3.99 -7.43
C ALA A 155 -9.64 3.04 -6.25
N PHE A 156 -8.93 3.50 -5.22
CA PHE A 156 -8.68 2.73 -4.00
C PHE A 156 -9.98 2.38 -3.27
N GLN A 157 -10.93 3.31 -3.16
CA GLN A 157 -12.27 3.06 -2.63
C GLN A 157 -13.04 2.05 -3.48
N SER A 158 -12.92 2.12 -4.81
CA SER A 158 -13.54 1.16 -5.73
C SER A 158 -13.00 -0.25 -5.53
N VAL A 159 -11.68 -0.41 -5.37
CA VAL A 159 -11.04 -1.69 -5.07
C VAL A 159 -11.49 -2.26 -3.73
N ALA A 160 -11.65 -1.40 -2.73
CA ALA A 160 -12.10 -1.77 -1.40
C ALA A 160 -13.61 -2.06 -1.30
N GLY A 161 -14.40 -1.54 -2.24
CA GLY A 161 -15.86 -1.60 -2.19
C GLY A 161 -16.47 -0.75 -1.07
N ARG A 162 -15.73 0.20 -0.51
CA ARG A 162 -16.18 1.13 0.53
C ARG A 162 -15.36 2.41 0.54
N ASP A 163 -15.89 3.44 1.20
CA ASP A 163 -15.21 4.71 1.40
C ASP A 163 -13.98 4.56 2.30
N CYS A 164 -13.01 5.45 2.12
CA CYS A 164 -11.87 5.57 3.01
C CYS A 164 -12.32 5.98 4.43
N ASP A 165 -11.65 5.44 5.44
CA ASP A 165 -11.84 5.84 6.83
C ASP A 165 -11.34 7.28 7.06
N PHE A 166 -10.33 7.67 6.30
CA PHE A 166 -9.82 9.05 6.25
C PHE A 166 -9.11 9.34 4.92
N VAL A 167 -9.05 10.62 4.56
CA VAL A 167 -8.21 11.18 3.48
C VAL A 167 -7.60 12.47 4.00
N ILE A 168 -6.26 12.63 3.87
CA ILE A 168 -5.51 13.80 4.35
C ILE A 168 -4.60 14.36 3.27
#